data_7b0d187e4cad8cf289d7ee0f8cfd308f
#
_entry.id   7b0d187e4cad8cf289d7ee0f8cfd308f
#
_cell.length_a   1.000
_cell.length_b   1.000
_cell.length_c   1.000
_cell.angle_alpha   90.00
_cell.angle_beta   90.00
_cell.angle_gamma   90.00
#
_symmetry.space_group_name_H-M   'P 1'
#
loop_
_entity.id
_entity.type
_entity.pdbx_description
1 polymer ?
#
loop_
_entity_poly.entity_id
_entity_poly.type
_entity_poly.pdbx_seq_one_letter_code
_entity_poly.pdbx_strand_id
1 'polypeptide(L)'
;MEQNMKRIDAILQDDRFVYGLQRITELEAKRIFCCHRLDHLLDVARIAWIMALEQQMPLQKDIVYGAALLHDLGRYRQYEENIPHHQASAELAAMILPDAGYTAEETAIIADAIGQHGDEAKSRSQLARVLYQADKLSRNCFQCAAQTECKWTEEKRNKIIQY
;
A
#
# COMPACT_ATOMS: atom_id res chain seq x y z
N MET A 1 -10.93 -18.09 -8.29
CA MET A 1 -11.11 -17.19 -7.12
C MET A 1 -10.28 -17.64 -5.92
N GLU A 2 -10.34 -18.91 -5.56
CA GLU A 2 -9.61 -19.46 -4.41
C GLU A 2 -8.07 -19.45 -4.59
N GLN A 3 -7.57 -19.71 -5.79
CA GLN A 3 -6.12 -19.73 -6.07
C GLN A 3 -5.47 -18.34 -5.94
N ASN A 4 -6.17 -17.28 -6.30
CA ASN A 4 -5.66 -15.91 -6.23
C ASN A 4 -5.48 -15.44 -4.77
N MET A 5 -6.34 -15.91 -3.85
CA MET A 5 -6.19 -15.54 -2.44
C MET A 5 -5.05 -16.28 -1.73
N LYS A 6 -4.64 -17.47 -2.21
CA LYS A 6 -3.48 -18.19 -1.66
C LYS A 6 -2.18 -17.42 -1.79
N ARG A 7 -2.00 -16.66 -2.88
CA ARG A 7 -0.82 -15.82 -3.07
C ARG A 7 -0.81 -14.65 -2.06
N ILE A 8 -1.97 -14.12 -1.73
CA ILE A 8 -2.13 -13.08 -0.71
C ILE A 8 -1.82 -13.64 0.68
N ASP A 9 -2.33 -14.82 1.00
CA ASP A 9 -2.03 -15.50 2.26
C ASP A 9 -0.52 -15.79 2.39
N ALA A 10 0.15 -16.14 1.29
CA ALA A 10 1.59 -16.36 1.28
C ALA A 10 2.37 -15.06 1.59
N ILE A 11 1.95 -13.90 1.04
CA ILE A 11 2.54 -12.59 1.40
C ILE A 11 2.36 -12.31 2.89
N LEU A 12 1.15 -12.51 3.43
CA LEU A 12 0.84 -12.21 4.83
C LEU A 12 1.60 -13.11 5.82
N GLN A 13 2.04 -14.30 5.38
CA GLN A 13 2.82 -15.26 6.17
C GLN A 13 4.34 -15.18 5.93
N ASP A 14 4.80 -14.37 4.99
CA ASP A 14 6.22 -14.20 4.72
C ASP A 14 6.92 -13.50 5.90
N ASP A 15 8.02 -14.07 6.35
CA ASP A 15 8.76 -13.57 7.51
C ASP A 15 9.22 -12.11 7.34
N ARG A 16 9.56 -11.70 6.10
CA ARG A 16 9.97 -10.33 5.78
C ARG A 16 8.80 -9.35 5.88
N PHE A 17 7.60 -9.79 5.47
CA PHE A 17 6.37 -9.02 5.62
C PHE A 17 6.02 -8.85 7.10
N VAL A 18 5.99 -9.94 7.85
CA VAL A 18 5.69 -9.95 9.28
C VAL A 18 6.68 -9.07 10.05
N TYR A 19 7.98 -9.22 9.80
CA TYR A 19 9.02 -8.39 10.41
C TYR A 19 8.83 -6.90 10.09
N GLY A 20 8.67 -6.55 8.82
CA GLY A 20 8.50 -5.15 8.40
C GLY A 20 7.28 -4.50 9.04
N LEU A 21 6.16 -5.21 9.08
CA LEU A 21 4.92 -4.74 9.71
C LEU A 21 5.07 -4.54 11.22
N GLN A 22 5.77 -5.45 11.91
CA GLN A 22 6.08 -5.31 13.33
C GLN A 22 6.94 -4.07 13.57
N ARG A 23 8.01 -3.87 12.79
CA ARG A 23 8.88 -2.68 12.93
C ARG A 23 8.12 -1.37 12.70
N ILE A 24 7.26 -1.31 11.68
CA ILE A 24 6.41 -0.12 11.45
C ILE A 24 5.53 0.14 12.67
N THR A 25 4.89 -0.90 13.22
CA THR A 25 4.01 -0.76 14.38
C THR A 25 4.76 -0.22 15.60
N GLU A 26 5.98 -0.69 15.86
CA GLU A 26 6.84 -0.21 16.95
C GLU A 26 7.29 1.24 16.74
N LEU A 27 7.77 1.57 15.54
CA LEU A 27 8.28 2.90 15.20
C LEU A 27 7.17 3.97 15.16
N GLU A 28 5.95 3.57 14.84
CA GLU A 28 4.78 4.44 14.82
C GLU A 28 3.95 4.42 16.11
N ALA A 29 4.40 3.74 17.17
CA ALA A 29 3.62 3.57 18.41
C ALA A 29 3.18 4.90 19.07
N LYS A 30 3.97 5.97 18.89
CA LYS A 30 3.67 7.32 19.41
C LYS A 30 3.18 8.30 18.33
N ARG A 31 2.95 7.81 17.12
CA ARG A 31 2.50 8.64 16.00
C ARG A 31 1.04 9.01 16.16
N ILE A 32 0.72 10.30 16.11
CA ILE A 32 -0.65 10.83 16.19
C ILE A 32 -1.34 10.93 14.83
N PHE A 33 -0.57 10.84 13.73
CA PHE A 33 -1.07 10.89 12.35
C PHE A 33 -1.41 9.51 11.81
N CYS A 34 -1.78 9.44 10.54
CA CYS A 34 -2.06 8.18 9.85
C CYS A 34 -0.91 7.16 10.06
N CYS A 35 -1.26 5.96 10.56
CA CYS A 35 -0.33 4.86 10.75
C CYS A 35 -0.43 3.88 9.59
N HIS A 36 0.66 3.12 9.36
CA HIS A 36 0.80 2.24 8.20
C HIS A 36 0.80 0.75 8.64
N ARG A 37 -0.16 0.42 9.52
CA ARG A 37 -0.39 -0.94 10.01
C ARG A 37 -1.20 -1.79 9.02
N LEU A 38 -1.45 -3.04 9.37
CA LEU A 38 -2.18 -3.99 8.53
C LEU A 38 -3.58 -3.49 8.14
N ASP A 39 -4.27 -2.82 9.04
CA ASP A 39 -5.59 -2.23 8.78
C ASP A 39 -5.52 -1.23 7.61
N HIS A 40 -4.56 -0.31 7.61
CA HIS A 40 -4.34 0.60 6.49
C HIS A 40 -4.02 -0.14 5.17
N LEU A 41 -3.11 -1.11 5.20
CA LEU A 41 -2.74 -1.87 3.99
C LEU A 41 -3.94 -2.61 3.39
N LEU A 42 -4.79 -3.18 4.26
CA LEU A 42 -6.03 -3.85 3.84
C LEU A 42 -7.09 -2.88 3.32
N ASP A 43 -7.22 -1.70 3.92
CA ASP A 43 -8.13 -0.66 3.43
C ASP A 43 -7.72 -0.19 2.05
N VAL A 44 -6.43 0.08 1.84
CA VAL A 44 -5.89 0.41 0.51
C VAL A 44 -6.19 -0.70 -0.50
N ALA A 45 -5.98 -1.97 -0.12
CA ALA A 45 -6.25 -3.12 -1.02
C ALA A 45 -7.73 -3.22 -1.41
N ARG A 46 -8.64 -3.07 -0.44
CA ARG A 46 -10.08 -3.13 -0.67
C ARG A 46 -10.58 -1.97 -1.52
N ILE A 47 -10.17 -0.76 -1.19
CA ILE A 47 -10.52 0.45 -1.95
C ILE A 47 -9.99 0.36 -3.39
N ALA A 48 -8.70 0.01 -3.57
CA ALA A 48 -8.11 -0.16 -4.89
C ALA A 48 -8.86 -1.20 -5.72
N TRP A 49 -9.28 -2.31 -5.11
CA TRP A 49 -10.04 -3.34 -5.82
C TRP A 49 -11.46 -2.87 -6.17
N ILE A 50 -12.17 -2.17 -5.28
CA ILE A 50 -13.48 -1.58 -5.56
C ILE A 50 -13.36 -0.60 -6.74
N MET A 51 -12.38 0.31 -6.71
CA MET A 51 -12.14 1.26 -7.79
C MET A 51 -11.83 0.56 -9.12
N ALA A 52 -11.02 -0.50 -9.10
CA ALA A 52 -10.71 -1.28 -10.30
C ALA A 52 -11.97 -1.91 -10.91
N LEU A 53 -12.87 -2.43 -10.07
CA LEU A 53 -14.14 -3.01 -10.52
C LEU A 53 -15.09 -1.95 -11.09
N GLU A 54 -15.28 -0.82 -10.39
CA GLU A 54 -16.16 0.26 -10.82
C GLU A 54 -15.71 0.90 -12.13
N GLN A 55 -14.39 1.04 -12.32
CA GLN A 55 -13.80 1.61 -13.53
C GLN A 55 -13.51 0.55 -14.60
N GLN A 56 -13.94 -0.69 -14.42
CA GLN A 56 -13.74 -1.81 -15.35
C GLN A 56 -12.29 -1.97 -15.81
N MET A 57 -11.34 -1.77 -14.87
CA MET A 57 -9.93 -1.91 -15.18
C MET A 57 -9.56 -3.40 -15.37
N PRO A 58 -8.73 -3.74 -16.38
CA PRO A 58 -8.28 -5.11 -16.61
C PRO A 58 -7.18 -5.52 -15.62
N LEU A 59 -7.45 -5.39 -14.32
CA LEU A 59 -6.54 -5.74 -13.23
C LEU A 59 -7.01 -7.02 -12.54
N GLN A 60 -6.07 -7.87 -12.16
CA GLN A 60 -6.37 -9.06 -11.36
C GLN A 60 -6.36 -8.70 -9.86
N LYS A 61 -7.26 -9.34 -9.11
CA LYS A 61 -7.46 -9.03 -7.68
C LYS A 61 -6.19 -9.21 -6.85
N ASP A 62 -5.48 -10.30 -7.06
CA ASP A 62 -4.24 -10.61 -6.34
C ASP A 62 -3.07 -9.68 -6.71
N ILE A 63 -3.02 -9.17 -7.94
CA ILE A 63 -2.07 -8.12 -8.35
C ILE A 63 -2.35 -6.82 -7.57
N VAL A 64 -3.62 -6.41 -7.48
CA VAL A 64 -4.02 -5.20 -6.73
C VAL A 64 -3.74 -5.35 -5.25
N TYR A 65 -4.10 -6.48 -4.66
CA TYR A 65 -3.85 -6.76 -3.24
C TYR A 65 -2.36 -6.88 -2.93
N GLY A 66 -1.59 -7.56 -3.78
CA GLY A 66 -0.14 -7.68 -3.61
C GLY A 66 0.55 -6.31 -3.61
N ALA A 67 0.18 -5.44 -4.56
CA ALA A 67 0.68 -4.07 -4.60
C ALA A 67 0.30 -3.28 -3.33
N ALA A 68 -0.95 -3.36 -2.91
CA ALA A 68 -1.45 -2.61 -1.75
C ALA A 68 -0.84 -3.10 -0.42
N LEU A 69 -0.69 -4.41 -0.21
CA LEU A 69 -0.08 -4.94 1.01
C LEU A 69 1.40 -4.56 1.15
N LEU A 70 2.10 -4.39 0.03
CA LEU A 70 3.54 -4.15 0.03
C LEU A 70 3.93 -2.69 -0.14
N HIS A 71 3.00 -1.79 -0.53
CA HIS A 71 3.35 -0.42 -0.94
C HIS A 71 4.06 0.42 0.13
N ASP A 72 3.70 0.24 1.38
CA ASP A 72 4.26 0.98 2.52
C ASP A 72 5.14 0.11 3.45
N LEU A 73 5.37 -1.17 3.09
CA LEU A 73 6.16 -2.09 3.91
C LEU A 73 7.60 -1.57 4.16
N GLY A 74 8.17 -0.82 3.23
CA GLY A 74 9.50 -0.23 3.36
C GLY A 74 9.60 0.98 4.30
N ARG A 75 8.51 1.40 4.96
CA ARG A 75 8.54 2.55 5.86
C ARG A 75 9.48 2.39 7.03
N TYR A 76 9.65 1.19 7.58
CA TYR A 76 10.62 0.99 8.64
C TYR A 76 12.05 1.32 8.19
N ARG A 77 12.42 1.01 6.93
CA ARG A 77 13.73 1.36 6.38
C ARG A 77 13.88 2.87 6.15
N GLN A 78 12.78 3.56 5.85
CA GLN A 78 12.83 5.03 5.80
C GLN A 78 13.09 5.62 7.18
N TYR A 79 12.50 5.08 8.24
CA TYR A 79 12.73 5.57 9.60
C TYR A 79 14.13 5.23 10.12
N GLU A 80 14.66 4.06 9.82
CA GLU A 80 15.92 3.55 10.36
C GLU A 80 17.14 3.85 9.49
N GLU A 81 16.95 3.85 8.15
CA GLU A 81 18.05 3.90 7.17
C GLU A 81 17.99 5.13 6.25
N ASN A 82 16.96 5.98 6.38
CA ASN A 82 16.71 7.12 5.46
C ASN A 82 16.51 6.73 3.97
N ILE A 83 16.14 5.49 3.69
CA ILE A 83 15.81 5.05 2.33
C ILE A 83 14.35 5.46 2.05
N PRO A 84 14.05 6.14 0.92
CA PRO A 84 12.67 6.48 0.58
C PRO A 84 11.76 5.24 0.62
N HIS A 85 10.63 5.31 1.35
CA HIS A 85 9.81 4.12 1.59
C HIS A 85 9.30 3.45 0.31
N HIS A 86 8.96 4.22 -0.72
CA HIS A 86 8.50 3.67 -2.00
C HIS A 86 9.61 2.86 -2.71
N GLN A 87 10.87 3.27 -2.60
CA GLN A 87 12.00 2.49 -3.10
C GLN A 87 12.20 1.22 -2.26
N ALA A 88 12.27 1.36 -0.93
CA ALA A 88 12.45 0.23 -0.02
C ALA A 88 11.30 -0.80 -0.13
N SER A 89 10.06 -0.32 -0.31
CA SER A 89 8.89 -1.17 -0.53
C SER A 89 8.96 -1.94 -1.85
N ALA A 90 9.41 -1.29 -2.93
CA ALA A 90 9.59 -1.96 -4.23
C ALA A 90 10.69 -3.04 -4.17
N GLU A 91 11.79 -2.77 -3.45
CA GLU A 91 12.85 -3.76 -3.22
C GLU A 91 12.34 -4.97 -2.42
N LEU A 92 11.58 -4.73 -1.34
CA LEU A 92 10.96 -5.80 -0.55
C LEU A 92 9.95 -6.61 -1.36
N ALA A 93 9.12 -5.93 -2.17
CA ALA A 93 8.16 -6.58 -3.04
C ALA A 93 8.85 -7.51 -4.06
N ALA A 94 9.95 -7.07 -4.67
CA ALA A 94 10.73 -7.88 -5.59
C ALA A 94 11.31 -9.16 -4.97
N MET A 95 11.50 -9.18 -3.65
CA MET A 95 11.96 -10.37 -2.92
C MET A 95 10.81 -11.26 -2.44
N ILE A 96 9.70 -10.68 -2.01
CA ILE A 96 8.57 -11.43 -1.40
C ILE A 96 7.69 -12.07 -2.47
N LEU A 97 7.37 -11.34 -3.54
CA LEU A 97 6.40 -11.78 -4.55
C LEU A 97 6.76 -13.10 -5.26
N PRO A 98 8.02 -13.35 -5.67
CA PRO A 98 8.38 -14.65 -6.26
C PRO A 98 8.12 -15.82 -5.33
N ASP A 99 8.43 -15.69 -4.04
CA ASP A 99 8.21 -16.71 -3.01
C ASP A 99 6.70 -16.93 -2.75
N ALA A 100 5.88 -15.90 -2.95
CA ALA A 100 4.42 -15.98 -2.88
C ALA A 100 3.75 -16.50 -4.17
N GLY A 101 4.55 -16.91 -5.18
CA GLY A 101 4.07 -17.54 -6.42
C GLY A 101 3.67 -16.56 -7.52
N TYR A 102 4.17 -15.33 -7.49
CA TYR A 102 4.04 -14.37 -8.59
C TYR A 102 5.13 -14.62 -9.64
N THR A 103 4.76 -14.44 -10.91
CA THR A 103 5.74 -14.54 -12.01
C THR A 103 6.71 -13.35 -11.98
N ALA A 104 7.82 -13.46 -12.73
CA ALA A 104 8.77 -12.36 -12.85
C ALA A 104 8.14 -11.11 -13.47
N GLU A 105 7.22 -11.28 -14.43
CA GLU A 105 6.48 -10.18 -15.06
C GLU A 105 5.52 -9.50 -14.07
N GLU A 106 4.71 -10.28 -13.34
CA GLU A 106 3.80 -9.76 -12.31
C GLU A 106 4.58 -9.03 -11.22
N THR A 107 5.70 -9.59 -10.77
CA THR A 107 6.59 -8.99 -9.77
C THR A 107 7.11 -7.63 -10.26
N ALA A 108 7.56 -7.53 -11.51
CA ALA A 108 8.05 -6.28 -12.09
C ALA A 108 6.94 -5.22 -12.17
N ILE A 109 5.72 -5.61 -12.59
CA ILE A 109 4.56 -4.71 -12.66
C ILE A 109 4.17 -4.17 -11.28
N ILE A 110 4.14 -5.03 -10.27
CA ILE A 110 3.80 -4.66 -8.90
C ILE A 110 4.89 -3.75 -8.30
N ALA A 111 6.16 -4.14 -8.41
CA ALA A 111 7.28 -3.36 -7.87
C ALA A 111 7.38 -1.97 -8.52
N ASP A 112 7.15 -1.87 -9.84
CA ASP A 112 7.11 -0.58 -10.55
C ASP A 112 5.97 0.30 -10.04
N ALA A 113 4.77 -0.25 -9.88
CA ALA A 113 3.63 0.50 -9.34
C ALA A 113 3.89 0.99 -7.91
N ILE A 114 4.50 0.17 -7.06
CA ILE A 114 4.90 0.54 -5.70
C ILE A 114 5.95 1.66 -5.73
N GLY A 115 6.94 1.58 -6.60
CA GLY A 115 7.97 2.62 -6.75
C GLY A 115 7.41 3.99 -7.15
N GLN A 116 6.26 4.01 -7.80
CA GLN A 116 5.61 5.23 -8.32
C GLN A 116 4.54 5.81 -7.38
N HIS A 117 4.04 5.07 -6.38
CA HIS A 117 2.83 5.44 -5.61
C HIS A 117 2.95 6.72 -4.77
N GLY A 118 4.15 7.21 -4.54
CA GLY A 118 4.39 8.44 -3.76
C GLY A 118 4.05 9.75 -4.49
N ASP A 119 3.88 9.70 -5.82
CA ASP A 119 3.72 10.89 -6.66
C ASP A 119 2.72 10.60 -7.80
N GLU A 120 1.62 11.33 -7.85
CA GLU A 120 0.59 11.19 -8.88
C GLU A 120 1.16 11.37 -10.30
N ALA A 121 2.06 12.34 -10.49
CA ALA A 121 2.68 12.61 -11.78
C ALA A 121 3.57 11.45 -12.28
N LYS A 122 4.04 10.59 -11.38
CA LYS A 122 4.82 9.39 -11.69
C LYS A 122 3.96 8.15 -11.91
N SER A 123 2.72 8.15 -11.44
CA SER A 123 1.81 7.00 -11.51
C SER A 123 1.33 6.77 -12.95
N ARG A 124 2.15 6.11 -13.77
CA ARG A 124 1.94 5.93 -15.21
C ARG A 124 1.04 4.75 -15.54
N SER A 125 1.17 3.64 -14.83
CA SER A 125 0.34 2.45 -15.03
C SER A 125 -1.03 2.59 -14.36
N GLN A 126 -2.02 1.80 -14.81
CA GLN A 126 -3.33 1.75 -14.15
C GLN A 126 -3.21 1.29 -12.70
N LEU A 127 -2.35 0.30 -12.42
CA LEU A 127 -2.10 -0.19 -11.08
C LEU A 127 -1.49 0.90 -10.18
N ALA A 128 -0.49 1.65 -10.67
CA ALA A 128 0.12 2.74 -9.92
C ALA A 128 -0.89 3.85 -9.58
N ARG A 129 -1.75 4.22 -10.55
CA ARG A 129 -2.79 5.24 -10.34
C ARG A 129 -3.82 4.83 -9.31
N VAL A 130 -4.36 3.61 -9.43
CA VAL A 130 -5.37 3.13 -8.47
C VAL A 130 -4.78 2.96 -7.08
N LEU A 131 -3.54 2.50 -6.98
CA LEU A 131 -2.81 2.38 -5.71
C LEU A 131 -2.62 3.75 -5.04
N TYR A 132 -2.13 4.74 -5.78
CA TYR A 132 -1.99 6.12 -5.30
C TYR A 132 -3.31 6.69 -4.78
N GLN A 133 -4.39 6.57 -5.57
CA GLN A 133 -5.70 7.10 -5.20
C GLN A 133 -6.27 6.38 -3.97
N ALA A 134 -6.20 5.05 -3.94
CA ALA A 134 -6.70 4.25 -2.82
C ALA A 134 -5.96 4.57 -1.51
N ASP A 135 -4.64 4.75 -1.54
CA ASP A 135 -3.88 5.19 -0.37
C ASP A 135 -4.37 6.54 0.17
N LYS A 136 -4.72 7.49 -0.71
CA LYS A 136 -5.27 8.77 -0.27
C LYS A 136 -6.69 8.64 0.27
N LEU A 137 -7.54 7.84 -0.37
CA LEU A 137 -8.94 7.62 0.01
C LEU A 137 -9.12 6.78 1.28
N SER A 138 -8.13 5.95 1.64
CA SER A 138 -8.15 5.16 2.87
C SER A 138 -8.08 5.98 4.16
N ARG A 139 -7.74 7.28 4.08
CA ARG A 139 -7.57 8.12 5.26
C ARG A 139 -8.90 8.54 5.85
N ASN A 140 -9.08 8.28 7.15
CA ASN A 140 -10.27 8.66 7.91
C ASN A 140 -10.17 10.10 8.46
N CYS A 141 -9.82 11.08 7.61
CA CYS A 141 -9.61 12.47 8.01
C CYS A 141 -10.85 13.10 8.66
N PHE A 142 -12.05 12.68 8.24
CA PHE A 142 -13.34 13.18 8.75
C PHE A 142 -13.57 12.85 10.25
N GLN A 143 -12.83 11.91 10.84
CA GLN A 143 -12.86 11.56 12.28
C GLN A 143 -11.48 11.55 12.92
N CYS A 144 -10.49 12.20 12.31
CA CYS A 144 -9.12 12.20 12.81
C CYS A 144 -8.97 13.18 13.98
N ALA A 145 -8.49 12.68 15.12
CA ALA A 145 -8.23 13.51 16.31
C ALA A 145 -7.06 14.50 16.11
N ALA A 146 -6.16 14.22 15.15
CA ALA A 146 -4.98 15.05 14.86
C ALA A 146 -5.21 16.06 13.71
N GLN A 147 -6.45 16.47 13.45
CA GLN A 147 -6.75 17.40 12.34
C GLN A 147 -6.02 18.75 12.47
N THR A 148 -5.91 19.28 13.69
CA THR A 148 -5.29 20.58 13.97
C THR A 148 -3.79 20.58 13.73
N GLU A 149 -3.11 19.47 14.01
CA GLU A 149 -1.66 19.28 13.82
C GLU A 149 -1.30 18.71 12.45
N CYS A 150 -2.31 18.31 11.65
CA CYS A 150 -2.10 17.65 10.38
C CYS A 150 -1.54 18.61 9.32
N LYS A 151 -0.40 18.24 8.72
CA LYS A 151 0.25 19.01 7.66
C LYS A 151 -0.50 19.05 6.32
N TRP A 152 -1.48 18.17 6.12
CA TRP A 152 -2.28 18.14 4.89
C TRP A 152 -3.26 19.30 4.88
N THR A 153 -3.36 19.98 3.73
CA THR A 153 -4.35 21.04 3.52
C THR A 153 -5.77 20.48 3.55
N GLU A 154 -6.75 21.34 3.75
CA GLU A 154 -8.16 20.92 3.78
C GLU A 154 -8.63 20.25 2.48
N GLU A 155 -8.09 20.68 1.33
CA GLU A 155 -8.41 20.10 0.02
C GLU A 155 -7.88 18.65 -0.13
N LYS A 156 -6.79 18.32 0.60
CA LYS A 156 -6.17 16.99 0.58
C LYS A 156 -6.69 16.05 1.66
N ARG A 157 -7.57 16.52 2.54
CA ARG A 157 -8.19 15.70 3.59
C ARG A 157 -9.51 15.15 3.11
N ASN A 158 -9.80 13.89 3.43
CA ASN A 158 -11.11 13.30 3.17
C ASN A 158 -12.13 13.88 4.15
N LYS A 159 -13.09 14.65 3.65
CA LYS A 159 -14.16 15.27 4.45
C LYS A 159 -15.34 14.32 4.69
N ILE A 160 -15.48 13.33 3.84
CA ILE A 160 -16.52 12.30 3.90
C ILE A 160 -15.93 10.95 3.51
N ILE A 161 -16.59 9.87 3.88
CA ILE A 161 -16.27 8.54 3.35
C ILE A 161 -16.68 8.44 1.88
N GLN A 162 -15.83 7.80 1.06
CA GLN A 162 -16.10 7.57 -0.37
C GLN A 162 -16.16 6.06 -0.69
N TYR A 163 -15.42 5.23 0.08
CA TYR A 163 -15.33 3.78 -0.09
C TYR A 163 -15.40 3.07 1.25
#